data_70afeb3a16c678eff6d0ac565bf208e4
#
_entry.id   70afeb3a16c678eff6d0ac565bf208e4
#
_cell.length_a   1.000
_cell.length_b   1.000
_cell.length_c   1.000
_cell.angle_alpha   90.00
_cell.angle_beta   90.00
_cell.angle_gamma   90.00
#
_symmetry.space_group_name_H-M   'P 1'
#
loop_
_entity.id
_entity.type
_entity.pdbx_description
1 polymer ?
#
loop_
_entity_poly.entity_id
_entity_poly.type
_entity_poly.pdbx_seq_one_letter_code
_entity_poly.pdbx_strand_id
1 'polypeptide(L)'
;EQVVEFYCRMEEDDREDKNSANCACLVQMDKEDLSGLDESAVKHEASRCFNCGCLAVNPSDMANMLYAYGAKIRTNMRELDAETFFAGSTRVKDTLKPGEIVLEIVVPMPSEGTTAVYDKYRTRKSIDFAILAVAGTLRLEEGIVKEISLVLGAAAPIPMKLQEAEQYLLGKELTEETAKEAAEIALKKAIPLEMNGYKIEMAKVMIRRFLGF
;
A
#
# COMPACT_ATOMS: atom_id res chain seq x y z
N GLU A 1 -18.56 14.82 -11.62
CA GLU A 1 -19.78 14.33 -12.34
C GLU A 1 -19.43 13.22 -13.35
N GLN A 2 -18.50 13.42 -14.27
CA GLN A 2 -18.14 12.40 -15.27
C GLN A 2 -17.52 11.11 -14.69
N VAL A 3 -16.81 11.21 -13.59
CA VAL A 3 -16.20 10.05 -12.93
C VAL A 3 -17.26 9.20 -12.22
N VAL A 4 -18.25 9.83 -11.60
CA VAL A 4 -19.36 9.13 -10.94
C VAL A 4 -20.24 8.42 -11.99
N GLU A 5 -20.52 9.05 -13.12
CA GLU A 5 -21.22 8.39 -14.23
C GLU A 5 -20.46 7.18 -14.79
N PHE A 6 -19.13 7.22 -14.84
CA PHE A 6 -18.33 6.09 -15.35
C PHE A 6 -18.43 4.87 -14.44
N TYR A 7 -18.42 5.04 -13.12
CA TYR A 7 -18.53 3.94 -12.16
C TYR A 7 -19.96 3.46 -11.94
N CYS A 8 -20.95 4.29 -12.26
CA CYS A 8 -22.36 3.94 -12.12
C CYS A 8 -23.03 3.48 -13.44
N ARG A 9 -22.28 3.39 -14.54
CA ARG A 9 -22.77 2.92 -15.85
C ARG A 9 -22.91 1.41 -15.91
N MET A 10 -23.47 0.81 -14.90
CA MET A 10 -23.90 -0.58 -14.96
C MET A 10 -25.36 -0.56 -15.39
N GLU A 11 -25.68 -1.28 -16.46
CA GLU A 11 -27.07 -1.44 -16.87
C GLU A 11 -27.86 -2.07 -15.73
N GLU A 12 -29.11 -1.65 -15.55
CA GLU A 12 -29.94 -2.12 -14.41
C GLU A 12 -30.09 -3.64 -14.39
N ASP A 13 -30.05 -4.27 -15.57
CA ASP A 13 -30.17 -5.72 -15.74
C ASP A 13 -28.94 -6.51 -15.30
N ASP A 14 -27.77 -5.84 -15.13
CA ASP A 14 -26.54 -6.47 -14.65
C ASP A 14 -26.46 -6.59 -13.12
N ARG A 15 -27.50 -6.16 -12.42
CA ARG A 15 -27.58 -6.23 -10.96
C ARG A 15 -28.46 -7.38 -10.52
N GLU A 16 -27.89 -8.35 -9.83
CA GLU A 16 -28.67 -9.47 -9.27
C GLU A 16 -29.64 -9.03 -8.17
N ASP A 17 -29.31 -7.93 -7.46
CA ASP A 17 -30.23 -7.34 -6.48
C ASP A 17 -30.06 -5.82 -6.46
N LYS A 18 -31.16 -5.11 -6.73
CA LYS A 18 -31.20 -3.64 -6.68
C LYS A 18 -30.92 -3.06 -5.29
N ASN A 19 -31.08 -3.87 -4.25
CA ASN A 19 -30.86 -3.44 -2.87
C ASN A 19 -29.46 -3.76 -2.33
N SER A 20 -28.71 -4.63 -3.01
CA SER A 20 -27.37 -5.06 -2.58
C SER A 20 -26.23 -4.44 -3.39
N ALA A 21 -26.56 -3.64 -4.37
CA ALA A 21 -25.54 -2.99 -5.18
C ALA A 21 -24.74 -2.00 -4.33
N ASN A 22 -23.52 -2.36 -4.00
CA ASN A 22 -22.51 -1.51 -3.36
C ASN A 22 -22.03 -0.37 -4.29
N CYS A 23 -22.90 0.21 -5.07
CA CYS A 23 -22.61 1.44 -5.77
C CYS A 23 -22.78 2.60 -4.80
N ALA A 24 -21.78 3.42 -4.62
CA ALA A 24 -21.82 4.59 -3.73
C ALA A 24 -23.00 5.53 -4.02
N CYS A 25 -23.55 5.51 -5.25
CA CYS A 25 -24.72 6.27 -5.64
C CYS A 25 -26.05 5.70 -5.13
N LEU A 26 -26.07 4.49 -4.61
CA LEU A 26 -27.25 3.81 -4.06
C LEU A 26 -27.19 3.60 -2.54
N VAL A 27 -26.07 3.93 -1.91
CA VAL A 27 -25.91 3.86 -0.46
C VAL A 27 -26.80 4.93 0.17
N GLN A 28 -27.80 4.51 0.92
CA GLN A 28 -28.57 5.39 1.79
C GLN A 28 -27.76 5.57 3.06
N MET A 29 -27.15 6.76 3.23
CA MET A 29 -26.23 7.08 4.34
C MET A 29 -26.86 6.98 5.74
N ASP A 30 -28.18 6.84 5.83
CA ASP A 30 -28.99 6.73 7.04
C ASP A 30 -29.43 5.29 7.35
N LYS A 31 -29.06 4.33 6.53
CA LYS A 31 -29.38 2.91 6.75
C LYS A 31 -28.11 2.06 6.70
N GLU A 32 -27.96 1.21 7.72
CA GLU A 32 -26.98 0.14 7.66
C GLU A 32 -27.35 -0.86 6.56
N ASP A 33 -26.36 -1.24 5.75
CA ASP A 33 -26.49 -2.38 4.85
C ASP A 33 -26.61 -3.66 5.70
N LEU A 34 -27.85 -4.13 5.85
CA LEU A 34 -28.18 -5.24 6.74
C LEU A 34 -27.95 -6.62 6.11
N SER A 35 -27.66 -6.70 4.82
CA SER A 35 -27.41 -7.99 4.14
C SER A 35 -26.08 -7.96 3.41
N GLY A 36 -25.13 -8.77 3.89
CA GLY A 36 -23.95 -9.10 3.14
C GLY A 36 -24.31 -9.92 1.89
N LEU A 37 -23.48 -9.80 0.85
CA LEU A 37 -23.58 -10.63 -0.33
C LEU A 37 -23.20 -12.08 0.04
N ASP A 38 -23.91 -13.05 -0.49
CA ASP A 38 -23.49 -14.45 -0.41
C ASP A 38 -22.25 -14.71 -1.28
N GLU A 39 -21.63 -15.89 -1.17
CA GLU A 39 -20.41 -16.22 -1.89
C GLU A 39 -20.59 -16.15 -3.42
N SER A 40 -21.77 -16.49 -3.94
CA SER A 40 -22.08 -16.46 -5.36
C SER A 40 -22.17 -15.01 -5.86
N ALA A 41 -22.90 -14.17 -5.13
CA ALA A 41 -23.05 -12.76 -5.44
C ALA A 41 -21.72 -12.00 -5.34
N VAL A 42 -20.89 -12.30 -4.34
CA VAL A 42 -19.52 -11.75 -4.24
C VAL A 42 -18.67 -12.13 -5.45
N LYS A 43 -18.71 -13.41 -5.88
CA LYS A 43 -17.97 -13.85 -7.06
C LYS A 43 -18.47 -13.17 -8.34
N HIS A 44 -19.78 -13.01 -8.46
CA HIS A 44 -20.39 -12.31 -9.60
C HIS A 44 -19.96 -10.84 -9.63
N GLU A 45 -20.09 -10.11 -8.52
CA GLU A 45 -19.65 -8.71 -8.43
C GLU A 45 -18.13 -8.56 -8.68
N ALA A 46 -17.33 -9.47 -8.14
CA ALA A 46 -15.89 -9.48 -8.38
C ALA A 46 -15.54 -9.73 -9.85
N SER A 47 -16.33 -10.54 -10.58
CA SER A 47 -16.12 -10.79 -12.01
C SER A 47 -16.36 -9.56 -12.89
N ARG A 48 -17.22 -8.64 -12.43
CA ARG A 48 -17.52 -7.36 -13.10
C ARG A 48 -16.53 -6.25 -12.75
N CYS A 49 -15.64 -6.50 -11.82
CA CYS A 49 -14.60 -5.53 -11.46
C CYS A 49 -13.69 -5.29 -12.67
N PHE A 50 -13.69 -4.07 -13.19
CA PHE A 50 -12.80 -3.65 -14.30
C PHE A 50 -11.32 -3.65 -13.88
N ASN A 51 -11.03 -4.07 -12.68
CA ASN A 51 -9.68 -4.14 -12.16
C ASN A 51 -8.92 -2.85 -12.49
N CYS A 52 -9.54 -1.70 -12.15
CA CYS A 52 -9.04 -0.36 -12.50
C CYS A 52 -7.66 -0.05 -11.92
N GLY A 53 -6.99 -1.04 -11.38
CA GLY A 53 -5.60 -0.95 -10.95
C GLY A 53 -5.40 -0.06 -9.72
N CYS A 54 -6.46 0.40 -9.08
CA CYS A 54 -6.37 1.23 -7.88
C CYS A 54 -5.52 0.58 -6.79
N LEU A 55 -5.52 -0.75 -6.74
CA LEU A 55 -4.69 -1.55 -5.84
C LEU A 55 -3.39 -2.00 -6.48
N ALA A 56 -3.35 -2.18 -7.81
CA ALA A 56 -2.20 -2.76 -8.51
C ALA A 56 -1.27 -1.71 -9.13
N VAL A 57 -1.80 -0.56 -9.54
CA VAL A 57 -1.01 0.48 -10.23
C VAL A 57 -0.51 1.54 -9.26
N ASN A 58 -1.21 1.72 -8.15
CA ASN A 58 -0.81 2.66 -7.12
C ASN A 58 -0.88 1.91 -5.80
N PRO A 59 0.27 1.48 -5.27
CA PRO A 59 0.28 0.93 -3.93
C PRO A 59 -0.39 1.96 -3.03
N SER A 60 -1.62 1.62 -2.61
CA SER A 60 -2.37 2.48 -1.72
C SER A 60 -1.54 2.74 -0.47
N ASP A 61 -1.85 3.81 0.21
CA ASP A 61 -1.22 4.16 1.47
C ASP A 61 -1.19 2.94 2.42
N MET A 62 -2.27 2.17 2.42
CA MET A 62 -2.41 0.94 3.20
C MET A 62 -1.43 -0.15 2.76
N ALA A 63 -1.23 -0.37 1.46
CA ALA A 63 -0.31 -1.40 0.97
C ALA A 63 1.11 -1.20 1.48
N ASN A 64 1.59 0.05 1.47
CA ASN A 64 2.92 0.37 1.98
C ASN A 64 3.05 0.06 3.48
N MET A 65 2.03 0.40 4.28
CA MET A 65 2.03 0.12 5.72
C MET A 65 1.89 -1.37 6.01
N LEU A 66 1.01 -2.09 5.31
CA LEU A 66 0.88 -3.55 5.45
C LEU A 66 2.20 -4.25 5.13
N TYR A 67 2.91 -3.78 4.10
CA TYR A 67 4.21 -4.29 3.75
C TYR A 67 5.26 -3.99 4.84
N ALA A 68 5.27 -2.77 5.38
CA ALA A 68 6.18 -2.36 6.44
C ALA A 68 5.96 -3.15 7.75
N TYR A 69 4.70 -3.48 8.08
CA TYR A 69 4.36 -4.31 9.23
C TYR A 69 4.61 -5.81 9.02
N GLY A 70 4.93 -6.25 7.79
CA GLY A 70 5.01 -7.67 7.47
C GLY A 70 3.66 -8.37 7.63
N ALA A 71 2.58 -7.69 7.24
CA ALA A 71 1.24 -8.23 7.35
C ALA A 71 1.05 -9.47 6.48
N LYS A 72 0.12 -10.33 6.87
CA LYS A 72 -0.31 -11.49 6.11
C LYS A 72 -1.72 -11.30 5.59
N ILE A 73 -1.94 -11.69 4.37
CA ILE A 73 -3.22 -11.64 3.69
C ILE A 73 -3.75 -13.06 3.60
N ARG A 74 -4.87 -13.32 4.27
CA ARG A 74 -5.52 -14.62 4.26
C ARG A 74 -6.68 -14.61 3.28
N THR A 75 -6.65 -15.57 2.37
CA THR A 75 -7.69 -15.77 1.37
C THR A 75 -8.50 -17.01 1.67
N ASN A 76 -9.56 -17.26 0.91
CA ASN A 76 -10.30 -18.53 0.99
C ASN A 76 -9.48 -19.74 0.52
N MET A 77 -8.31 -19.55 -0.09
CA MET A 77 -7.48 -20.62 -0.64
C MET A 77 -6.11 -20.75 0.04
N ARG A 78 -5.54 -19.65 0.55
CA ARG A 78 -4.16 -19.64 1.09
C ARG A 78 -3.89 -18.41 1.95
N GLU A 79 -2.73 -18.40 2.61
CA GLU A 79 -2.16 -17.26 3.29
C GLU A 79 -0.94 -16.76 2.49
N LEU A 80 -0.81 -15.46 2.33
CA LEU A 80 0.26 -14.79 1.60
C LEU A 80 0.87 -13.70 2.47
N ASP A 81 2.18 -13.53 2.40
CA ASP A 81 2.83 -12.33 2.93
C ASP A 81 2.46 -11.11 2.09
N ALA A 82 2.42 -9.93 2.71
CA ALA A 82 2.13 -8.67 2.00
C ALA A 82 3.09 -8.46 0.81
N GLU A 83 4.36 -8.86 0.94
CA GLU A 83 5.33 -8.82 -0.14
C GLU A 83 4.86 -9.63 -1.36
N THR A 84 4.46 -10.86 -1.15
CA THR A 84 3.97 -11.75 -2.22
C THR A 84 2.64 -11.24 -2.77
N PHE A 85 1.76 -10.75 -1.90
CA PHE A 85 0.44 -10.24 -2.31
C PHE A 85 0.55 -9.00 -3.20
N PHE A 86 1.45 -8.07 -2.89
CA PHE A 86 1.67 -6.86 -3.66
C PHE A 86 2.76 -6.98 -4.73
N ALA A 87 3.30 -8.19 -4.97
CA ALA A 87 4.37 -8.43 -5.95
C ALA A 87 3.92 -8.35 -7.42
N GLY A 88 2.62 -8.18 -7.67
CA GLY A 88 2.08 -8.05 -9.02
C GLY A 88 2.72 -6.90 -9.80
N SER A 89 2.94 -7.09 -11.10
CA SER A 89 3.37 -6.01 -11.98
C SER A 89 2.16 -5.23 -12.52
N THR A 90 2.41 -4.05 -13.10
CA THR A 90 1.38 -3.24 -13.77
C THR A 90 0.63 -3.97 -14.88
N ARG A 91 1.18 -5.06 -15.39
CA ARG A 91 0.60 -5.87 -16.47
C ARG A 91 0.10 -7.22 -16.02
N VAL A 92 0.71 -7.80 -14.99
CA VAL A 92 0.31 -9.09 -14.40
C VAL A 92 -0.29 -8.78 -13.04
N LYS A 93 -1.61 -8.77 -13.00
CA LYS A 93 -2.38 -8.26 -11.86
C LYS A 93 -2.67 -9.33 -10.81
N ASP A 94 -2.38 -10.58 -11.14
CA ASP A 94 -3.01 -11.68 -10.44
C ASP A 94 -2.07 -12.33 -9.45
N THR A 95 -1.93 -11.68 -8.32
CA THR A 95 -1.55 -12.39 -7.11
C THR A 95 -2.68 -13.32 -6.68
N LEU A 96 -3.94 -12.90 -6.87
CA LEU A 96 -5.12 -13.71 -6.59
C LEU A 96 -5.47 -14.61 -7.78
N LYS A 97 -5.81 -15.87 -7.51
CA LYS A 97 -6.28 -16.84 -8.50
C LYS A 97 -7.76 -16.60 -8.84
N PRO A 98 -8.26 -17.09 -9.97
CA PRO A 98 -9.68 -17.04 -10.25
C PRO A 98 -10.51 -17.65 -9.12
N GLY A 99 -11.49 -16.90 -8.60
CA GLY A 99 -12.31 -17.31 -7.46
C GLY A 99 -11.63 -17.19 -6.09
N GLU A 100 -10.42 -16.66 -6.04
CA GLU A 100 -9.75 -16.35 -4.78
C GLU A 100 -10.16 -14.98 -4.28
N ILE A 101 -10.58 -14.88 -3.01
CA ILE A 101 -11.01 -13.64 -2.35
C ILE A 101 -10.24 -13.45 -1.05
N VAL A 102 -9.95 -12.22 -0.71
CA VAL A 102 -9.34 -11.86 0.59
C VAL A 102 -10.41 -11.96 1.67
N LEU A 103 -10.13 -12.73 2.72
CA LEU A 103 -11.02 -12.89 3.87
C LEU A 103 -10.62 -11.98 5.03
N GLU A 104 -9.32 -11.88 5.29
CA GLU A 104 -8.80 -11.06 6.39
C GLU A 104 -7.36 -10.63 6.15
N ILE A 105 -6.96 -9.59 6.84
CA ILE A 105 -5.59 -9.11 6.88
C ILE A 105 -5.12 -9.23 8.32
N VAL A 106 -4.05 -10.00 8.53
CA VAL A 106 -3.45 -10.21 9.84
C VAL A 106 -2.23 -9.30 9.95
N VAL A 107 -2.31 -8.30 10.81
CA VAL A 107 -1.20 -7.37 11.09
C VAL A 107 -0.52 -7.81 12.38
N PRO A 108 0.77 -8.17 12.34
CA PRO A 108 1.50 -8.51 13.57
C PRO A 108 1.54 -7.30 14.51
N MET A 109 1.38 -7.57 15.81
CA MET A 109 1.56 -6.54 16.82
C MET A 109 3.06 -6.16 16.85
N PRO A 110 3.42 -4.89 16.68
CA PRO A 110 4.80 -4.47 16.77
C PRO A 110 5.34 -4.61 18.20
N SER A 111 6.65 -4.75 18.31
CA SER A 111 7.34 -4.76 19.60
C SER A 111 7.09 -3.45 20.38
N GLU A 112 7.08 -3.51 21.69
CA GLU A 112 6.91 -2.31 22.54
C GLU A 112 8.02 -1.28 22.24
N GLY A 113 7.63 -0.01 22.18
CA GLY A 113 8.54 1.09 21.81
C GLY A 113 8.75 1.25 20.30
N THR A 114 8.07 0.49 19.46
CA THR A 114 8.13 0.68 18.02
C THR A 114 7.30 1.90 17.60
N THR A 115 7.93 2.81 16.86
CA THR A 115 7.25 3.93 16.19
C THR A 115 6.92 3.53 14.76
N ALA A 116 5.72 3.85 14.31
CA ALA A 116 5.29 3.64 12.93
C ALA A 116 4.99 4.99 12.27
N VAL A 117 5.50 5.18 11.07
CA VAL A 117 5.35 6.43 10.33
C VAL A 117 4.89 6.14 8.91
N TYR A 118 3.95 6.94 8.44
CA TYR A 118 3.59 7.04 7.03
C TYR A 118 3.66 8.51 6.62
N ASP A 119 4.56 8.83 5.71
CA ASP A 119 4.70 10.18 5.12
C ASP A 119 4.42 10.10 3.62
N LYS A 120 3.56 11.00 3.14
CA LYS A 120 3.12 11.05 1.75
C LYS A 120 3.27 12.45 1.17
N TYR A 121 4.13 12.58 0.18
CA TYR A 121 4.18 13.78 -0.64
C TYR A 121 3.16 13.71 -1.76
N ARG A 122 2.31 14.74 -1.85
CA ARG A 122 1.19 14.85 -2.79
C ARG A 122 0.99 16.29 -3.23
N THR A 123 0.37 16.50 -4.38
CA THR A 123 0.13 17.85 -4.92
C THR A 123 -0.97 18.57 -4.15
N ARG A 124 -2.04 17.88 -3.80
CA ARG A 124 -3.21 18.46 -3.11
C ARG A 124 -3.28 17.96 -1.67
N LYS A 125 -3.79 18.79 -0.77
CA LYS A 125 -3.98 18.43 0.66
C LYS A 125 -5.16 17.48 0.88
N SER A 126 -6.10 17.40 -0.04
CA SER A 126 -7.25 16.49 -0.03
C SER A 126 -6.83 15.07 -0.47
N ILE A 127 -7.80 14.19 -0.73
CA ILE A 127 -7.57 12.86 -1.30
C ILE A 127 -6.80 13.01 -2.61
N ASP A 128 -5.57 12.51 -2.64
CA ASP A 128 -4.70 12.58 -3.81
C ASP A 128 -3.70 11.42 -3.79
N PHE A 129 -3.24 11.04 -4.99
CA PHE A 129 -2.19 10.04 -5.14
C PHE A 129 -0.85 10.56 -4.66
N ALA A 130 -0.03 9.67 -4.12
CA ALA A 130 1.32 10.04 -3.75
C ALA A 130 2.18 10.28 -5.00
N ILE A 131 2.93 11.37 -5.01
CA ILE A 131 4.08 11.53 -5.89
C ILE A 131 5.19 10.60 -5.41
N LEU A 132 5.35 10.52 -4.08
CA LEU A 132 6.22 9.61 -3.38
C LEU A 132 5.68 9.40 -1.97
N ALA A 133 5.87 8.21 -1.41
CA ALA A 133 5.52 7.91 -0.02
C ALA A 133 6.62 7.09 0.65
N VAL A 134 6.76 7.27 1.96
CA VAL A 134 7.59 6.44 2.82
C VAL A 134 6.71 5.87 3.92
N ALA A 135 6.78 4.58 4.10
CA ALA A 135 6.13 3.86 5.19
C ALA A 135 7.17 3.06 5.96
N GLY A 136 7.05 2.99 7.26
CA GLY A 136 7.97 2.14 8.00
C GLY A 136 7.68 2.07 9.49
N THR A 137 8.40 1.16 10.10
CA THR A 137 8.45 0.97 11.55
C THR A 137 9.91 1.09 12.02
N LEU A 138 10.11 1.69 13.17
CA LEU A 138 11.43 1.91 13.77
C LEU A 138 11.35 1.69 15.27
N ARG A 139 12.23 0.86 15.81
CA ARG A 139 12.44 0.72 17.25
C ARG A 139 13.88 1.05 17.60
N LEU A 140 14.04 1.97 18.52
CA LEU A 140 15.32 2.40 19.06
C LEU A 140 15.45 1.96 20.52
N GLU A 141 16.63 1.52 20.89
CA GLU A 141 17.03 1.34 22.28
C GLU A 141 18.33 2.10 22.50
N GLU A 142 18.31 3.07 23.41
CA GLU A 142 19.48 3.93 23.72
C GLU A 142 20.09 4.59 22.45
N GLY A 143 19.24 4.99 21.49
CA GLY A 143 19.67 5.59 20.23
C GLY A 143 20.15 4.59 19.17
N ILE A 144 20.18 3.29 19.50
CA ILE A 144 20.60 2.23 18.57
C ILE A 144 19.38 1.63 17.89
N VAL A 145 19.45 1.45 16.56
CA VAL A 145 18.41 0.82 15.77
C VAL A 145 18.32 -0.67 16.08
N LYS A 146 17.23 -1.12 16.69
CA LYS A 146 16.98 -2.53 17.01
C LYS A 146 16.11 -3.22 15.98
N GLU A 147 15.07 -2.54 15.54
CA GLU A 147 14.19 -3.03 14.48
C GLU A 147 13.88 -1.88 13.54
N ILE A 148 13.87 -2.18 12.26
CA ILE A 148 13.49 -1.23 11.23
C ILE A 148 12.85 -1.96 10.06
N SER A 149 11.78 -1.39 9.54
CA SER A 149 11.21 -1.74 8.25
C SER A 149 10.94 -0.45 7.49
N LEU A 150 11.39 -0.38 6.25
CA LEU A 150 11.36 0.85 5.45
C LEU A 150 10.90 0.53 4.03
N VAL A 151 9.80 1.13 3.62
CA VAL A 151 9.13 0.88 2.35
C VAL A 151 8.91 2.19 1.60
N LEU A 152 9.30 2.24 0.33
CA LEU A 152 8.94 3.32 -0.59
C LEU A 152 7.67 2.95 -1.38
N GLY A 153 6.73 3.89 -1.41
CA GLY A 153 5.55 3.85 -2.26
C GLY A 153 5.63 4.87 -3.39
N ALA A 154 4.94 4.63 -4.47
CA ALA A 154 4.90 5.47 -5.68
C ALA A 154 6.27 5.72 -6.34
N ALA A 155 7.29 4.93 -5.98
CA ALA A 155 8.60 4.91 -6.60
C ALA A 155 8.70 3.84 -7.70
N ALA A 156 7.95 2.76 -7.56
CA ALA A 156 7.87 1.65 -8.50
C ALA A 156 6.41 1.18 -8.64
N PRO A 157 6.11 0.24 -9.56
CA PRO A 157 4.78 -0.33 -9.72
C PRO A 157 4.25 -1.06 -8.47
N ILE A 158 5.15 -1.46 -7.57
CA ILE A 158 4.84 -2.16 -6.31
C ILE A 158 5.54 -1.46 -5.14
N PRO A 159 5.10 -1.67 -3.89
CA PRO A 159 5.84 -1.21 -2.72
C PRO A 159 7.27 -1.74 -2.74
N MET A 160 8.25 -0.88 -2.47
CA MET A 160 9.67 -1.24 -2.48
C MET A 160 10.23 -1.25 -1.08
N LYS A 161 10.60 -2.42 -0.60
CA LYS A 161 11.33 -2.55 0.67
C LYS A 161 12.80 -2.20 0.48
N LEU A 162 13.33 -1.36 1.36
CA LEU A 162 14.69 -0.84 1.28
C LEU A 162 15.67 -1.70 2.10
N GLN A 163 15.73 -2.98 1.81
CA GLN A 163 16.47 -4.00 2.59
C GLN A 163 17.94 -3.63 2.84
N GLU A 164 18.64 -3.07 1.85
CA GLU A 164 20.06 -2.71 2.00
C GLU A 164 20.24 -1.57 3.02
N ALA A 165 19.31 -0.61 3.04
CA ALA A 165 19.34 0.47 4.03
C ALA A 165 18.93 -0.03 5.43
N GLU A 166 17.95 -0.91 5.52
CA GLU A 166 17.55 -1.55 6.77
C GLU A 166 18.73 -2.32 7.40
N GLN A 167 19.39 -3.16 6.60
CA GLN A 167 20.57 -3.93 7.04
C GLN A 167 21.73 -3.03 7.45
N TYR A 168 21.93 -1.92 6.75
CA TYR A 168 22.95 -0.94 7.09
C TYR A 168 22.70 -0.30 8.44
N LEU A 169 21.44 0.03 8.77
CA LEU A 169 21.04 0.74 10.00
C LEU A 169 20.99 -0.16 11.22
N LEU A 170 20.67 -1.45 11.06
CA LEU A 170 20.52 -2.39 12.19
C LEU A 170 21.77 -2.43 13.05
N GLY A 171 21.59 -2.23 14.37
CA GLY A 171 22.65 -2.26 15.37
C GLY A 171 23.54 -1.02 15.40
N LYS A 172 23.27 -0.01 14.58
CA LYS A 172 24.00 1.26 14.60
C LYS A 172 23.27 2.32 15.41
N GLU A 173 24.05 3.26 15.91
CA GLU A 173 23.52 4.49 16.49
C GLU A 173 22.89 5.34 15.36
N LEU A 174 21.71 5.85 15.62
CA LEU A 174 20.97 6.67 14.67
C LEU A 174 21.40 8.13 14.78
N THR A 175 22.24 8.56 13.83
CA THR A 175 22.77 9.92 13.70
C THR A 175 22.39 10.51 12.35
N GLU A 176 22.57 11.81 12.15
CA GLU A 176 22.34 12.45 10.86
C GLU A 176 23.22 11.84 9.75
N GLU A 177 24.45 11.46 10.07
CA GLU A 177 25.38 10.85 9.12
C GLU A 177 24.91 9.45 8.72
N THR A 178 24.55 8.59 9.70
CA THR A 178 24.03 7.25 9.40
C THR A 178 22.69 7.30 8.64
N ALA A 179 21.83 8.27 8.94
CA ALA A 179 20.58 8.49 8.21
C ALA A 179 20.83 8.94 6.76
N LYS A 180 21.81 9.80 6.53
CA LYS A 180 22.21 10.23 5.19
C LYS A 180 22.79 9.08 4.38
N GLU A 181 23.70 8.31 4.96
CA GLU A 181 24.29 7.14 4.28
C GLU A 181 23.24 6.09 3.97
N ALA A 182 22.30 5.82 4.89
CA ALA A 182 21.20 4.89 4.65
C ALA A 182 20.33 5.34 3.45
N ALA A 183 20.04 6.63 3.33
CA ALA A 183 19.28 7.17 2.21
C ALA A 183 20.05 7.03 0.87
N GLU A 184 21.36 7.21 0.85
CA GLU A 184 22.18 6.98 -0.34
C GLU A 184 22.19 5.48 -0.72
N ILE A 185 22.35 4.58 0.25
CA ILE A 185 22.34 3.13 0.04
C ILE A 185 20.97 2.69 -0.52
N ALA A 186 19.89 3.19 0.06
CA ALA A 186 18.52 2.86 -0.36
C ALA A 186 18.27 3.12 -1.84
N LEU A 187 18.89 4.16 -2.38
CA LEU A 187 18.63 4.64 -3.74
C LEU A 187 19.78 4.39 -4.73
N LYS A 188 20.81 3.68 -4.30
CA LYS A 188 21.99 3.40 -5.13
C LYS A 188 21.67 2.73 -6.47
N LYS A 189 20.61 1.90 -6.48
CA LYS A 189 20.15 1.17 -7.68
C LYS A 189 18.98 1.84 -8.41
N ALA A 190 18.58 3.05 -7.97
CA ALA A 190 17.46 3.74 -8.58
C ALA A 190 17.84 4.23 -9.99
N ILE A 191 17.00 3.90 -10.96
CA ILE A 191 17.16 4.34 -12.35
C ILE A 191 16.02 5.30 -12.65
N PRO A 192 16.31 6.61 -12.76
CA PRO A 192 15.28 7.58 -13.09
C PRO A 192 14.85 7.44 -14.55
N LEU A 193 13.57 7.69 -14.80
CA LEU A 193 13.06 7.93 -16.14
C LEU A 193 13.31 9.39 -16.53
N GLU A 194 13.07 9.71 -17.80
CA GLU A 194 13.37 11.03 -18.38
C GLU A 194 12.86 12.24 -17.57
N MET A 195 11.67 12.11 -16.96
CA MET A 195 11.00 13.23 -16.28
C MET A 195 10.90 13.08 -14.76
N ASN A 196 11.47 12.05 -14.14
CA ASN A 196 11.25 11.76 -12.72
C ASN A 196 12.52 11.70 -11.85
N GLY A 197 13.66 12.17 -12.36
CA GLY A 197 14.93 12.21 -11.62
C GLY A 197 14.85 12.93 -10.27
N TYR A 198 13.98 13.94 -10.15
CA TYR A 198 13.72 14.66 -8.91
C TYR A 198 13.22 13.76 -7.76
N LYS A 199 12.58 12.64 -8.06
CA LYS A 199 12.08 11.69 -7.05
C LYS A 199 13.21 11.06 -6.23
N ILE A 200 14.40 10.94 -6.80
CA ILE A 200 15.56 10.40 -6.07
C ILE A 200 15.91 11.30 -4.90
N GLU A 201 16.10 12.61 -5.15
CA GLU A 201 16.42 13.55 -4.09
C GLU A 201 15.27 13.70 -3.08
N MET A 202 14.05 13.69 -3.56
CA MET A 202 12.86 13.69 -2.71
C MET A 202 12.84 12.45 -1.79
N ALA A 203 13.12 11.27 -2.31
CA ALA A 203 13.17 10.03 -1.54
C ALA A 203 14.25 10.08 -0.46
N LYS A 204 15.46 10.60 -0.75
CA LYS A 204 16.52 10.79 0.24
C LYS A 204 16.05 11.67 1.40
N VAL A 205 15.38 12.77 1.08
CA VAL A 205 14.84 13.68 2.10
C VAL A 205 13.77 12.99 2.94
N MET A 206 12.83 12.28 2.31
CA MET A 206 11.75 11.59 3.03
C MET A 206 12.28 10.46 3.90
N ILE A 207 13.29 9.71 3.46
CA ILE A 207 13.94 8.66 4.27
C ILE A 207 14.61 9.29 5.50
N ARG A 208 15.35 10.39 5.34
CA ARG A 208 15.96 11.08 6.49
C ARG A 208 14.91 11.60 7.47
N ARG A 209 13.81 12.20 6.96
CA ARG A 209 12.69 12.64 7.81
C ARG A 209 12.04 11.49 8.57
N PHE A 210 11.87 10.33 7.94
CA PHE A 210 11.41 9.12 8.61
C PHE A 210 12.34 8.74 9.77
N LEU A 211 13.64 8.89 9.59
CA LEU A 211 14.66 8.61 10.60
C LEU A 211 14.83 9.74 11.63
N GLY A 212 14.11 10.85 11.50
CA GLY A 212 14.11 11.95 12.48
C GLY A 212 15.06 13.11 12.16
N PHE A 213 15.56 13.21 10.89
CA PHE A 213 16.50 14.24 10.43
C PHE A 213 16.03 15.01 9.21
#